data_2a61d557e639f5aa500d234457dcb09e
#
_entry.id   2a61d557e639f5aa500d234457dcb09e
#
_cell.length_a   1.000
_cell.length_b   1.000
_cell.length_c   1.000
_cell.angle_alpha   90.00
_cell.angle_beta   90.00
_cell.angle_gamma   90.00
#
_symmetry.space_group_name_H-M   'P 1'
#
loop_
_entity.id
_entity.type
_entity.pdbx_description
1 polymer ?
#
loop_
_entity_poly.entity_id
_entity_poly.type
_entity_poly.pdbx_seq_one_letter_code
_entity_poly.pdbx_strand_id
1 'polypeptide(L)'
;MVGMVYLVGAGPGDPELLTLKGKRCLESADVVLYDRLISPAVLKWIPERATAIDVGKTPANHRYRQDQINQLLIEYASSGKTVVRLKGGDPFVFGRGAEEIEALAAHDIPFEVVPGISSAIAVPAAAGIPVTVRGQAGGFHVVTGHEAVTSGGVDWNFLGQSRETLVILMGMQHLETISTRLKAAGRPPETPVAVVSHGTRPEQSVAVGTLETIVPTAEQAKVTAPAVIVVGDVVGWASERGFVVGTGRNR
;
A
#
# COMPACT_ATOMS: atom_id res chain seq x y z
N MET A 1 -30.16 -14.98 -10.94
CA MET A 1 -29.65 -14.90 -9.57
C MET A 1 -28.61 -13.79 -9.55
N VAL A 2 -28.56 -13.00 -8.49
CA VAL A 2 -27.53 -12.00 -8.31
C VAL A 2 -26.19 -12.72 -8.02
N GLY A 3 -25.12 -12.26 -8.62
CA GLY A 3 -23.78 -12.78 -8.41
C GLY A 3 -23.16 -12.34 -7.07
N MET A 4 -21.87 -12.64 -6.89
CA MET A 4 -21.11 -12.35 -5.66
C MET A 4 -19.93 -11.44 -5.99
N VAL A 5 -19.64 -10.47 -5.11
CA VAL A 5 -18.45 -9.61 -5.23
C VAL A 5 -17.45 -9.94 -4.13
N TYR A 6 -16.20 -10.22 -4.51
CA TYR A 6 -15.08 -10.38 -3.59
C TYR A 6 -14.16 -9.17 -3.67
N LEU A 7 -14.00 -8.42 -2.56
CA LEU A 7 -12.96 -7.40 -2.45
C LEU A 7 -11.68 -8.08 -1.95
N VAL A 8 -10.74 -8.31 -2.82
CA VAL A 8 -9.54 -9.12 -2.54
C VAL A 8 -8.31 -8.26 -2.42
N GLY A 9 -7.62 -8.34 -1.30
CA GLY A 9 -6.30 -7.77 -1.13
C GLY A 9 -5.24 -8.61 -1.86
N ALA A 10 -4.55 -7.99 -2.81
CA ALA A 10 -3.53 -8.64 -3.62
C ALA A 10 -2.15 -8.72 -2.94
N GLY A 11 -2.02 -8.16 -1.73
CA GLY A 11 -0.73 -8.02 -1.09
C GLY A 11 0.15 -6.92 -1.70
N PRO A 12 1.44 -6.85 -1.29
CA PRO A 12 2.33 -5.73 -1.62
C PRO A 12 2.96 -5.81 -3.02
N GLY A 13 2.87 -6.95 -3.70
CA GLY A 13 3.40 -7.10 -5.07
C GLY A 13 4.03 -8.45 -5.39
N ASP A 14 4.63 -9.14 -4.41
CA ASP A 14 5.06 -10.52 -4.56
C ASP A 14 3.83 -11.44 -4.64
N PRO A 15 3.69 -12.28 -5.69
CA PRO A 15 2.54 -13.18 -5.85
C PRO A 15 2.45 -14.22 -4.73
N GLU A 16 3.54 -14.60 -4.09
CA GLU A 16 3.54 -15.55 -2.97
C GLU A 16 2.95 -14.95 -1.68
N LEU A 17 2.81 -13.61 -1.64
CA LEU A 17 2.14 -12.88 -0.56
C LEU A 17 0.64 -12.66 -0.80
N LEU A 18 0.08 -13.20 -1.89
CA LEU A 18 -1.35 -13.33 -2.07
C LEU A 18 -1.87 -14.41 -1.12
N THR A 19 -2.95 -14.12 -0.40
CA THR A 19 -3.55 -15.12 0.49
C THR A 19 -4.13 -16.29 -0.31
N LEU A 20 -4.10 -17.50 0.25
CA LEU A 20 -4.73 -18.68 -0.38
C LEU A 20 -6.21 -18.46 -0.70
N LYS A 21 -6.92 -17.70 0.14
CA LYS A 21 -8.31 -17.33 -0.10
C LYS A 21 -8.42 -16.36 -1.29
N GLY A 22 -7.57 -15.34 -1.34
CA GLY A 22 -7.53 -14.41 -2.46
C GLY A 22 -7.26 -15.10 -3.79
N LYS A 23 -6.32 -16.05 -3.81
CA LYS A 23 -6.05 -16.88 -4.98
C LYS A 23 -7.29 -17.65 -5.44
N ARG A 24 -7.95 -18.35 -4.52
CA ARG A 24 -9.18 -19.11 -4.87
C ARG A 24 -10.29 -18.21 -5.42
N CYS A 25 -10.46 -17.01 -4.85
CA CYS A 25 -11.43 -16.05 -5.38
C CYS A 25 -11.07 -15.63 -6.82
N LEU A 26 -9.79 -15.35 -7.11
CA LEU A 26 -9.33 -15.03 -8.46
C LEU A 26 -9.60 -16.18 -9.44
N GLU A 27 -9.27 -17.41 -9.07
CA GLU A 27 -9.46 -18.60 -9.90
C GLU A 27 -10.94 -18.89 -10.23
N SER A 28 -11.86 -18.44 -9.37
CA SER A 28 -13.31 -18.60 -9.55
C SER A 28 -13.99 -17.43 -10.26
N ALA A 29 -13.27 -16.34 -10.53
CA ALA A 29 -13.85 -15.12 -11.07
C ALA A 29 -14.34 -15.28 -12.51
N ASP A 30 -15.47 -14.62 -12.83
CA ASP A 30 -15.91 -14.33 -14.18
C ASP A 30 -15.40 -12.96 -14.65
N VAL A 31 -15.28 -12.01 -13.71
CA VAL A 31 -14.82 -10.63 -13.96
C VAL A 31 -13.84 -10.22 -12.87
N VAL A 32 -12.73 -9.62 -13.26
CA VAL A 32 -11.74 -9.05 -12.32
C VAL A 32 -11.52 -7.58 -12.64
N LEU A 33 -11.90 -6.69 -11.71
CA LEU A 33 -11.55 -5.28 -11.75
C LEU A 33 -10.29 -5.07 -10.91
N TYR A 34 -9.21 -4.57 -11.49
CA TYR A 34 -7.93 -4.45 -10.78
C TYR A 34 -7.29 -3.07 -10.88
N ASP A 35 -6.53 -2.71 -9.83
CA ASP A 35 -5.80 -1.45 -9.75
C ASP A 35 -4.44 -1.54 -10.45
N ARG A 36 -3.94 -0.41 -10.94
CA ARG A 36 -2.63 -0.30 -11.60
C ARG A 36 -1.45 -0.80 -10.75
N LEU A 37 -1.56 -0.76 -9.42
CA LEU A 37 -0.48 -1.19 -8.51
C LEU A 37 -0.35 -2.71 -8.42
N ILE A 38 -1.28 -3.47 -8.98
CA ILE A 38 -1.18 -4.93 -9.00
C ILE A 38 0.02 -5.34 -9.87
N SER A 39 0.87 -6.20 -9.33
CA SER A 39 2.03 -6.66 -10.09
C SER A 39 1.63 -7.55 -11.25
N PRO A 40 2.36 -7.51 -12.39
CA PRO A 40 2.11 -8.42 -13.50
C PRO A 40 2.16 -9.90 -13.10
N ALA A 41 2.95 -10.24 -12.08
CA ALA A 41 3.03 -11.61 -11.57
C ALA A 41 1.72 -12.07 -10.91
N VAL A 42 1.03 -11.18 -10.19
CA VAL A 42 -0.28 -11.47 -9.60
C VAL A 42 -1.36 -11.54 -10.69
N LEU A 43 -1.30 -10.67 -11.71
CA LEU A 43 -2.27 -10.68 -12.82
C LEU A 43 -2.28 -11.99 -13.60
N LYS A 44 -1.17 -12.74 -13.65
CA LYS A 44 -1.09 -14.07 -14.28
C LYS A 44 -2.00 -15.13 -13.63
N TRP A 45 -2.51 -14.87 -12.44
CA TRP A 45 -3.44 -15.77 -11.75
C TRP A 45 -4.90 -15.55 -12.15
N ILE A 46 -5.18 -14.51 -12.95
CA ILE A 46 -6.52 -14.27 -13.51
C ILE A 46 -6.76 -15.34 -14.59
N PRO A 47 -7.84 -16.12 -14.51
CA PRO A 47 -8.14 -17.12 -15.52
C PRO A 47 -8.36 -16.48 -16.91
N GLU A 48 -7.91 -17.15 -17.97
CA GLU A 48 -8.09 -16.68 -19.36
C GLU A 48 -9.58 -16.47 -19.72
N ARG A 49 -10.48 -17.24 -19.10
CA ARG A 49 -11.93 -17.10 -19.30
C ARG A 49 -12.52 -15.85 -18.65
N ALA A 50 -11.83 -15.26 -17.67
CA ALA A 50 -12.32 -14.11 -16.93
C ALA A 50 -12.09 -12.81 -17.72
N THR A 51 -13.07 -11.91 -17.65
CA THR A 51 -12.91 -10.54 -18.18
C THR A 51 -12.07 -9.73 -17.20
N ALA A 52 -10.86 -9.33 -17.60
CA ALA A 52 -9.97 -8.50 -16.79
C ALA A 52 -10.09 -7.01 -17.18
N ILE A 53 -10.39 -6.15 -16.21
CA ILE A 53 -10.64 -4.71 -16.43
C ILE A 53 -9.66 -3.92 -15.56
N ASP A 54 -8.77 -3.16 -16.20
CA ASP A 54 -7.91 -2.19 -15.53
C ASP A 54 -8.71 -0.93 -15.18
N VAL A 55 -8.96 -0.71 -13.90
CA VAL A 55 -9.65 0.48 -13.37
C VAL A 55 -8.68 1.48 -12.73
N GLY A 56 -7.38 1.25 -12.85
CA GLY A 56 -6.33 2.11 -12.30
C GLY A 56 -6.28 3.49 -12.97
N LYS A 57 -5.99 4.51 -12.16
CA LYS A 57 -5.78 5.88 -12.65
C LYS A 57 -4.42 5.98 -13.33
N THR A 58 -4.35 6.54 -14.53
CA THR A 58 -3.11 6.96 -15.18
C THR A 58 -3.06 8.48 -15.29
N PRO A 59 -1.88 9.12 -15.24
CA PRO A 59 -1.77 10.58 -15.42
C PRO A 59 -2.35 11.10 -16.75
N ALA A 60 -2.37 10.24 -17.79
CA ALA A 60 -2.85 10.57 -19.13
C ALA A 60 -4.30 10.16 -19.39
N ASN A 61 -4.93 9.38 -18.50
CA ASN A 61 -6.26 8.87 -18.74
C ASN A 61 -6.97 8.60 -17.41
N HIS A 62 -7.91 9.46 -17.01
CA HIS A 62 -8.82 9.25 -15.88
C HIS A 62 -9.86 8.21 -16.27
N ARG A 63 -9.45 6.92 -16.44
CA ARG A 63 -10.35 5.91 -16.96
C ARG A 63 -11.58 5.72 -16.11
N TYR A 64 -11.43 5.67 -14.77
CA TYR A 64 -12.57 5.44 -13.88
C TYR A 64 -12.47 6.29 -12.60
N ARG A 65 -13.57 6.99 -12.27
CA ARG A 65 -13.79 7.57 -10.95
C ARG A 65 -14.32 6.48 -10.01
N GLN A 66 -14.32 6.73 -8.71
CA GLN A 66 -14.77 5.71 -7.74
C GLN A 66 -16.24 5.32 -7.95
N ASP A 67 -17.10 6.29 -8.27
CA ASP A 67 -18.51 6.05 -8.60
C ASP A 67 -18.68 5.12 -9.81
N GLN A 68 -17.84 5.26 -10.82
CA GLN A 68 -17.85 4.39 -12.01
C GLN A 68 -17.34 2.98 -11.69
N ILE A 69 -16.33 2.84 -10.80
CA ILE A 69 -15.88 1.52 -10.34
C ILE A 69 -17.01 0.83 -9.58
N ASN A 70 -17.66 1.55 -8.66
CA ASN A 70 -18.79 1.02 -7.89
C ASN A 70 -19.93 0.58 -8.83
N GLN A 71 -20.24 1.38 -9.86
CA GLN A 71 -21.24 1.04 -10.86
C GLN A 71 -20.90 -0.24 -11.62
N LEU A 72 -19.65 -0.41 -12.07
CA LEU A 72 -19.20 -1.64 -12.74
C LEU A 72 -19.34 -2.88 -11.84
N LEU A 73 -18.99 -2.76 -10.56
CA LEU A 73 -19.16 -3.86 -9.61
C LEU A 73 -20.63 -4.28 -9.50
N ILE A 74 -21.55 -3.31 -9.39
CA ILE A 74 -22.98 -3.53 -9.29
C ILE A 74 -23.52 -4.15 -10.59
N GLU A 75 -23.17 -3.62 -11.76
CA GLU A 75 -23.64 -4.11 -13.06
C GLU A 75 -23.26 -5.56 -13.31
N TYR A 76 -21.98 -5.91 -13.11
CA TYR A 76 -21.54 -7.29 -13.32
C TYR A 76 -22.17 -8.25 -12.32
N ALA A 77 -22.24 -7.89 -11.04
CA ALA A 77 -22.86 -8.73 -10.04
C ALA A 77 -24.37 -8.91 -10.28
N SER A 78 -25.09 -7.85 -10.67
CA SER A 78 -26.51 -7.91 -11.04
C SER A 78 -26.78 -8.82 -12.24
N SER A 79 -25.81 -8.97 -13.14
CA SER A 79 -25.87 -9.92 -14.26
C SER A 79 -25.56 -11.38 -13.87
N GLY A 80 -25.41 -11.66 -12.59
CA GLY A 80 -25.17 -13.02 -12.04
C GLY A 80 -23.71 -13.48 -12.08
N LYS A 81 -22.75 -12.55 -12.29
CA LYS A 81 -21.31 -12.86 -12.38
C LYS A 81 -20.65 -12.91 -11.01
N THR A 82 -19.65 -13.78 -10.88
CA THR A 82 -18.68 -13.73 -9.78
C THR A 82 -17.63 -12.67 -10.09
N VAL A 83 -17.63 -11.59 -9.32
CA VAL A 83 -16.77 -10.43 -9.56
C VAL A 83 -15.67 -10.38 -8.49
N VAL A 84 -14.43 -10.21 -8.90
CA VAL A 84 -13.32 -9.91 -8.00
C VAL A 84 -12.87 -8.46 -8.19
N ARG A 85 -12.95 -7.67 -7.14
CA ARG A 85 -12.29 -6.38 -7.04
C ARG A 85 -10.89 -6.60 -6.43
N LEU A 86 -9.86 -6.64 -7.25
CA LEU A 86 -8.47 -6.90 -6.84
C LEU A 86 -7.76 -5.59 -6.51
N LYS A 87 -7.38 -5.42 -5.25
CA LYS A 87 -6.84 -4.18 -4.67
C LYS A 87 -5.41 -4.39 -4.17
N GLY A 88 -4.51 -3.44 -4.42
CA GLY A 88 -3.14 -3.52 -3.88
C GLY A 88 -3.14 -3.49 -2.35
N GLY A 89 -2.27 -4.27 -1.72
CA GLY A 89 -2.19 -4.41 -0.27
C GLY A 89 -3.44 -5.05 0.33
N ASP A 90 -4.10 -4.33 1.23
CA ASP A 90 -5.35 -4.72 1.90
C ASP A 90 -6.49 -3.79 1.46
N PRO A 91 -7.73 -4.30 1.27
CA PRO A 91 -8.86 -3.50 0.80
C PRO A 91 -9.23 -2.31 1.70
N PHE A 92 -8.97 -2.40 3.01
CA PHE A 92 -9.36 -1.39 3.99
C PHE A 92 -8.22 -0.47 4.45
N VAL A 93 -6.97 -0.74 4.03
CA VAL A 93 -5.83 0.13 4.35
C VAL A 93 -5.61 1.12 3.20
N PHE A 94 -6.23 2.30 3.30
CA PHE A 94 -6.24 3.37 2.28
C PHE A 94 -6.68 2.90 0.88
N GLY A 95 -7.44 1.80 0.82
CA GLY A 95 -7.88 1.17 -0.42
C GLY A 95 -9.30 1.56 -0.86
N ARG A 96 -10.00 2.43 -0.12
CA ARG A 96 -11.39 2.86 -0.39
C ARG A 96 -12.40 1.70 -0.43
N GLY A 97 -12.06 0.54 0.15
CA GLY A 97 -12.93 -0.63 0.17
C GLY A 97 -14.26 -0.38 0.89
N ALA A 98 -14.29 0.51 1.89
CA ALA A 98 -15.52 0.90 2.58
C ALA A 98 -16.54 1.53 1.61
N GLU A 99 -16.11 2.44 0.73
CA GLU A 99 -16.97 3.08 -0.26
C GLU A 99 -17.54 2.06 -1.28
N GLU A 100 -16.75 1.03 -1.61
CA GLU A 100 -17.16 -0.04 -2.52
C GLU A 100 -18.24 -0.94 -1.87
N ILE A 101 -18.04 -1.36 -0.60
CA ILE A 101 -19.05 -2.18 0.10
C ILE A 101 -20.33 -1.42 0.44
N GLU A 102 -20.25 -0.12 0.76
CA GLU A 102 -21.43 0.72 0.95
C GLU A 102 -22.29 0.78 -0.32
N ALA A 103 -21.65 0.95 -1.48
CA ALA A 103 -22.35 0.96 -2.76
C ALA A 103 -23.00 -0.40 -3.10
N LEU A 104 -22.31 -1.51 -2.82
CA LEU A 104 -22.84 -2.86 -3.01
C LEU A 104 -24.03 -3.14 -2.09
N ALA A 105 -23.90 -2.79 -0.80
CA ALA A 105 -24.97 -2.98 0.18
C ALA A 105 -26.23 -2.17 -0.16
N ALA A 106 -26.06 -0.94 -0.67
CA ALA A 106 -27.18 -0.10 -1.10
C ALA A 106 -27.98 -0.69 -2.29
N HIS A 107 -27.44 -1.69 -2.98
CA HIS A 107 -28.05 -2.38 -4.12
C HIS A 107 -28.34 -3.86 -3.85
N ASP A 108 -28.32 -4.28 -2.57
CA ASP A 108 -28.53 -5.68 -2.15
C ASP A 108 -27.61 -6.70 -2.86
N ILE A 109 -26.39 -6.27 -3.25
CA ILE A 109 -25.38 -7.14 -3.85
C ILE A 109 -24.59 -7.84 -2.73
N PRO A 110 -24.56 -9.18 -2.71
CA PRO A 110 -23.77 -9.93 -1.74
C PRO A 110 -22.27 -9.72 -1.99
N PHE A 111 -21.51 -9.49 -0.93
CA PHE A 111 -20.07 -9.30 -1.02
C PHE A 111 -19.32 -9.97 0.13
N GLU A 112 -18.04 -10.20 -0.09
CA GLU A 112 -17.11 -10.67 0.93
C GLU A 112 -15.78 -9.90 0.80
N VAL A 113 -15.22 -9.48 1.94
CA VAL A 113 -13.89 -8.87 1.99
C VAL A 113 -12.87 -9.93 2.34
N VAL A 114 -11.88 -10.09 1.46
CA VAL A 114 -10.76 -11.01 1.64
C VAL A 114 -9.51 -10.19 1.98
N PRO A 115 -9.04 -10.22 3.23
CA PRO A 115 -7.86 -9.46 3.65
C PRO A 115 -6.63 -9.78 2.80
N GLY A 116 -5.79 -8.77 2.63
CA GLY A 116 -4.47 -8.89 2.02
C GLY A 116 -3.38 -8.38 2.95
N ILE A 117 -2.12 -8.69 2.65
CA ILE A 117 -1.00 -8.18 3.43
C ILE A 117 -0.75 -6.72 3.02
N SER A 118 -1.00 -5.78 3.95
CA SER A 118 -0.76 -4.36 3.70
C SER A 118 0.71 -4.07 3.45
N SER A 119 1.00 -3.19 2.48
CA SER A 119 2.35 -2.69 2.21
C SER A 119 2.96 -1.98 3.42
N ALA A 120 2.14 -1.45 4.34
CA ALA A 120 2.60 -0.83 5.58
C ALA A 120 3.39 -1.78 6.49
N ILE A 121 3.13 -3.08 6.38
CA ILE A 121 3.80 -4.12 7.19
C ILE A 121 4.77 -4.92 6.32
N ALA A 122 4.32 -5.35 5.15
CA ALA A 122 5.10 -6.26 4.30
C ALA A 122 6.34 -5.59 3.69
N VAL A 123 6.24 -4.33 3.28
CA VAL A 123 7.37 -3.64 2.62
C VAL A 123 8.51 -3.35 3.59
N PRO A 124 8.29 -2.80 4.80
CA PRO A 124 9.35 -2.71 5.80
C PRO A 124 9.98 -4.08 6.12
N ALA A 125 9.16 -5.11 6.33
CA ALA A 125 9.64 -6.45 6.63
C ALA A 125 10.53 -7.03 5.52
N ALA A 126 10.13 -6.88 4.25
CA ALA A 126 10.91 -7.29 3.08
C ALA A 126 12.23 -6.52 2.95
N ALA A 127 12.28 -5.28 3.44
CA ALA A 127 13.49 -4.48 3.53
C ALA A 127 14.34 -4.77 4.79
N GLY A 128 13.94 -5.72 5.64
CA GLY A 128 14.63 -6.06 6.89
C GLY A 128 14.43 -5.04 8.01
N ILE A 129 13.41 -4.18 7.91
CA ILE A 129 13.09 -3.14 8.88
C ILE A 129 11.84 -3.57 9.67
N PRO A 130 11.95 -3.92 10.96
CA PRO A 130 10.80 -4.22 11.80
C PRO A 130 10.01 -2.94 12.09
N VAL A 131 8.68 -3.01 12.13
CA VAL A 131 7.85 -1.85 12.52
C VAL A 131 7.73 -1.71 14.03
N THR A 132 8.09 -2.74 14.80
CA THR A 132 8.15 -2.72 16.27
C THR A 132 9.41 -3.44 16.75
N VAL A 133 10.07 -2.90 17.79
CA VAL A 133 11.22 -3.53 18.47
C VAL A 133 11.03 -3.32 19.96
N ARG A 134 11.08 -4.42 20.72
CA ARG A 134 10.96 -4.35 22.19
C ARG A 134 12.00 -3.41 22.78
N GLY A 135 11.56 -2.46 23.59
CA GLY A 135 12.41 -1.46 24.23
C GLY A 135 12.76 -0.24 23.35
N GLN A 136 12.33 -0.20 22.07
CA GLN A 136 12.54 0.95 21.19
C GLN A 136 11.23 1.50 20.62
N ALA A 137 10.41 0.66 20.04
CA ALA A 137 9.11 1.05 19.50
C ALA A 137 8.06 0.02 19.93
N GLY A 138 7.21 0.38 20.88
CA GLY A 138 6.12 -0.46 21.39
C GLY A 138 4.88 -0.46 20.50
N GLY A 139 4.80 0.50 19.59
CA GLY A 139 3.71 0.66 18.65
C GLY A 139 4.17 1.29 17.34
N PHE A 140 3.26 1.37 16.39
CA PHE A 140 3.50 2.08 15.13
C PHE A 140 2.21 2.71 14.60
N HIS A 141 2.36 3.82 13.89
CA HIS A 141 1.29 4.52 13.20
C HIS A 141 1.39 4.30 11.70
N VAL A 142 0.25 4.06 11.05
CA VAL A 142 0.17 4.00 9.59
C VAL A 142 -0.68 5.16 9.11
N VAL A 143 -0.11 6.01 8.26
CA VAL A 143 -0.76 7.21 7.75
C VAL A 143 -0.59 7.37 6.25
N THR A 144 -1.45 8.20 5.65
CA THR A 144 -1.30 8.59 4.25
C THR A 144 -0.49 9.89 4.12
N GLY A 145 0.54 9.87 3.28
CA GLY A 145 1.34 11.06 2.99
C GLY A 145 0.63 12.06 2.07
N HIS A 146 -0.45 11.65 1.40
CA HIS A 146 -1.25 12.56 0.57
C HIS A 146 -1.84 13.71 1.40
N GLU A 147 -2.20 13.45 2.65
CA GLU A 147 -2.70 14.48 3.58
C GLU A 147 -1.61 15.38 4.15
N ALA A 148 -0.34 15.17 3.83
CA ALA A 148 0.71 16.10 4.21
C ALA A 148 0.58 17.49 3.55
N VAL A 149 -0.13 17.58 2.43
CA VAL A 149 -0.38 18.83 1.69
C VAL A 149 -1.83 19.30 1.75
N THR A 150 -2.73 18.50 2.32
CA THR A 150 -4.15 18.85 2.52
C THR A 150 -4.43 19.09 4.00
N SER A 151 -5.55 19.74 4.31
CA SER A 151 -6.02 19.96 5.68
C SER A 151 -6.77 18.77 6.28
N GLY A 152 -6.48 17.54 5.84
CA GLY A 152 -7.18 16.32 6.24
C GLY A 152 -6.69 15.69 7.55
N GLY A 153 -7.33 14.63 7.98
CA GLY A 153 -7.36 13.98 9.29
C GLY A 153 -6.07 13.48 9.94
N VAL A 154 -4.87 13.70 9.36
CA VAL A 154 -3.59 13.31 9.98
C VAL A 154 -3.08 14.42 10.90
N ASP A 155 -2.96 14.12 12.19
CA ASP A 155 -2.35 15.03 13.18
C ASP A 155 -0.82 14.95 13.13
N TRP A 156 -0.22 15.76 12.29
CA TRP A 156 1.24 15.82 12.13
C TRP A 156 1.95 16.34 13.39
N ASN A 157 1.28 17.13 14.25
CA ASN A 157 1.86 17.60 15.51
C ASN A 157 1.99 16.44 16.49
N PHE A 158 0.96 15.62 16.62
CA PHE A 158 1.02 14.41 17.43
C PHE A 158 2.11 13.45 16.92
N LEU A 159 2.16 13.19 15.61
CA LEU A 159 3.15 12.30 15.01
C LEU A 159 4.59 12.80 15.16
N GLY A 160 4.81 14.12 15.13
CA GLY A 160 6.12 14.71 15.36
C GLY A 160 6.62 14.53 16.80
N GLN A 161 5.72 14.51 17.79
CA GLN A 161 6.05 14.31 19.19
C GLN A 161 6.14 12.83 19.59
N SER A 162 5.53 11.93 18.81
CA SER A 162 5.56 10.49 19.07
C SER A 162 6.97 9.92 18.84
N ARG A 163 7.39 8.97 19.69
CA ARG A 163 8.61 8.16 19.49
C ARG A 163 8.33 6.83 18.79
N GLU A 164 7.07 6.52 18.54
CA GLU A 164 6.69 5.30 17.83
C GLU A 164 7.10 5.34 16.37
N THR A 165 7.17 4.17 15.76
CA THR A 165 7.45 4.05 14.33
C THR A 165 6.31 4.65 13.52
N LEU A 166 6.66 5.47 12.52
CA LEU A 166 5.70 6.01 11.58
C LEU A 166 5.92 5.37 10.22
N VAL A 167 4.87 4.75 9.68
CA VAL A 167 4.85 4.16 8.35
C VAL A 167 3.92 4.99 7.47
N ILE A 168 4.47 5.59 6.42
CA ILE A 168 3.72 6.52 5.56
C ILE A 168 3.55 5.92 4.18
N LEU A 169 2.31 5.71 3.80
CA LEU A 169 1.92 5.29 2.45
C LEU A 169 1.61 6.52 1.58
N MET A 170 1.77 6.40 0.26
CA MET A 170 1.48 7.50 -0.70
C MET A 170 2.21 8.82 -0.39
N GLY A 171 3.39 8.75 0.25
CA GLY A 171 4.14 9.91 0.72
C GLY A 171 5.26 10.36 -0.21
N MET A 172 5.64 9.59 -1.23
CA MET A 172 6.86 9.84 -2.01
C MET A 172 6.90 11.23 -2.66
N GLN A 173 5.79 11.69 -3.23
CA GLN A 173 5.69 13.01 -3.86
C GLN A 173 5.74 14.17 -2.85
N HIS A 174 5.57 13.88 -1.56
CA HIS A 174 5.49 14.84 -0.46
C HIS A 174 6.59 14.61 0.59
N LEU A 175 7.65 13.87 0.25
CA LEU A 175 8.72 13.49 1.18
C LEU A 175 9.35 14.69 1.88
N GLU A 176 9.63 15.76 1.15
CA GLU A 176 10.19 17.01 1.69
C GLU A 176 9.20 17.69 2.66
N THR A 177 7.93 17.81 2.26
CA THR A 177 6.88 18.39 3.10
C THR A 177 6.68 17.57 4.38
N ILE A 178 6.68 16.25 4.27
CA ILE A 178 6.55 15.32 5.41
C ILE A 178 7.72 15.51 6.38
N SER A 179 8.96 15.49 5.87
CA SER A 179 10.14 15.68 6.70
C SER A 179 10.14 17.03 7.41
N THR A 180 9.77 18.10 6.69
CA THR A 180 9.67 19.46 7.25
C THR A 180 8.60 19.54 8.34
N ARG A 181 7.40 18.97 8.11
CA ARG A 181 6.31 18.97 9.12
C ARG A 181 6.68 18.20 10.37
N LEU A 182 7.28 17.02 10.24
CA LEU A 182 7.71 16.21 11.39
C LEU A 182 8.77 16.94 12.22
N LYS A 183 9.75 17.57 11.58
CA LYS A 183 10.77 18.39 12.27
C LYS A 183 10.14 19.60 12.96
N ALA A 184 9.28 20.34 12.28
CA ALA A 184 8.57 21.49 12.84
C ALA A 184 7.68 21.12 14.03
N ALA A 185 7.13 19.89 14.05
CA ALA A 185 6.34 19.35 15.15
C ALA A 185 7.19 18.79 16.32
N GLY A 186 8.52 18.88 16.24
CA GLY A 186 9.44 18.52 17.31
C GLY A 186 10.11 17.15 17.18
N ARG A 187 9.96 16.45 16.04
CA ARG A 187 10.71 15.22 15.82
C ARG A 187 12.16 15.56 15.49
N PRO A 188 13.15 14.93 16.18
CA PRO A 188 14.57 15.26 15.99
C PRO A 188 15.01 15.11 14.52
N PRO A 189 15.76 16.05 13.95
CA PRO A 189 16.25 16.00 12.56
C PRO A 189 17.07 14.74 12.25
N GLU A 190 17.76 14.19 13.26
CA GLU A 190 18.56 12.97 13.20
C GLU A 190 17.72 11.69 13.23
N THR A 191 16.41 11.76 13.44
CA THR A 191 15.53 10.57 13.44
C THR A 191 15.72 9.77 12.15
N PRO A 192 16.06 8.46 12.26
CA PRO A 192 16.30 7.61 11.11
C PRO A 192 15.05 7.46 10.22
N VAL A 193 15.28 7.46 8.90
CA VAL A 193 14.23 7.30 7.89
C VAL A 193 14.69 6.34 6.81
N ALA A 194 13.81 5.44 6.40
CA ALA A 194 13.99 4.62 5.20
C ALA A 194 12.87 4.89 4.18
N VAL A 195 13.23 4.96 2.92
CA VAL A 195 12.28 4.96 1.80
C VAL A 195 12.47 3.67 1.02
N VAL A 196 11.47 2.81 1.04
CA VAL A 196 11.48 1.51 0.35
C VAL A 196 10.61 1.60 -0.89
N SER A 197 11.23 1.61 -2.04
CA SER A 197 10.60 1.67 -3.37
C SER A 197 10.36 0.27 -3.90
N HIS A 198 9.21 0.04 -4.56
CA HIS A 198 8.82 -1.23 -5.18
C HIS A 198 8.99 -2.45 -4.25
N GLY A 199 8.72 -2.27 -2.96
CA GLY A 199 8.91 -3.30 -1.94
C GLY A 199 8.27 -4.64 -2.29
N THR A 200 8.94 -5.73 -1.92
CA THR A 200 8.59 -7.14 -2.23
C THR A 200 8.70 -7.53 -3.72
N ARG A 201 9.11 -6.62 -4.59
CA ARG A 201 9.30 -6.89 -6.02
C ARG A 201 10.80 -7.02 -6.35
N PRO A 202 11.16 -7.61 -7.51
CA PRO A 202 12.56 -7.70 -7.94
C PRO A 202 13.26 -6.32 -8.03
N GLU A 203 12.48 -5.26 -8.29
CA GLU A 203 12.97 -3.89 -8.42
C GLU A 203 13.07 -3.15 -7.07
N GLN A 204 12.86 -3.83 -5.94
CA GLN A 204 12.96 -3.22 -4.62
C GLN A 204 14.28 -2.47 -4.47
N SER A 205 14.20 -1.22 -4.04
CA SER A 205 15.36 -0.40 -3.67
C SER A 205 15.08 0.35 -2.37
N VAL A 206 16.14 0.65 -1.62
CA VAL A 206 16.02 1.29 -0.30
C VAL A 206 16.99 2.46 -0.23
N ALA A 207 16.49 3.62 0.20
CA ALA A 207 17.29 4.75 0.63
C ALA A 207 17.16 4.89 2.15
N VAL A 208 18.29 5.04 2.86
CA VAL A 208 18.33 5.24 4.30
C VAL A 208 19.05 6.54 4.61
N GLY A 209 18.47 7.35 5.48
CA GLY A 209 19.01 8.62 5.94
C GLY A 209 18.36 9.02 7.27
N THR A 210 18.27 10.32 7.49
CA THR A 210 17.56 10.92 8.62
C THR A 210 16.49 11.88 8.09
N LEU A 211 15.62 12.41 8.95
CA LEU A 211 14.67 13.45 8.53
C LEU A 211 15.35 14.64 7.86
N GLU A 212 16.63 14.93 8.21
CA GLU A 212 17.39 15.99 7.59
C GLU A 212 17.93 15.63 6.21
N THR A 213 18.33 14.37 6.01
CA THR A 213 19.09 13.96 4.81
C THR A 213 18.30 13.10 3.84
N ILE A 214 17.11 12.61 4.22
CA ILE A 214 16.40 11.62 3.41
C ILE A 214 15.99 12.10 2.03
N VAL A 215 15.69 13.40 1.86
CA VAL A 215 15.29 13.95 0.56
C VAL A 215 16.43 13.82 -0.46
N PRO A 216 17.61 14.43 -0.26
CA PRO A 216 18.71 14.27 -1.19
C PRO A 216 19.20 12.81 -1.30
N THR A 217 19.11 12.02 -0.21
CA THR A 217 19.48 10.60 -0.25
C THR A 217 18.54 9.80 -1.17
N ALA A 218 17.23 10.05 -1.10
CA ALA A 218 16.24 9.38 -1.95
C ALA A 218 16.41 9.77 -3.44
N GLU A 219 16.72 11.03 -3.73
CA GLU A 219 17.02 11.51 -5.07
C GLU A 219 18.27 10.85 -5.64
N GLN A 220 19.36 10.82 -4.86
CA GLN A 220 20.62 10.18 -5.26
C GLN A 220 20.46 8.68 -5.51
N ALA A 221 19.67 8.00 -4.68
CA ALA A 221 19.35 6.58 -4.82
C ALA A 221 18.30 6.32 -5.93
N LYS A 222 17.74 7.37 -6.54
CA LYS A 222 16.70 7.30 -7.59
C LYS A 222 15.49 6.45 -7.17
N VAL A 223 15.13 6.46 -5.88
CA VAL A 223 13.93 5.76 -5.42
C VAL A 223 12.68 6.47 -5.93
N THR A 224 11.71 5.69 -6.40
CA THR A 224 10.49 6.20 -7.03
C THR A 224 9.24 5.54 -6.44
N ALA A 225 8.07 6.10 -6.72
CA ALA A 225 6.80 5.47 -6.38
C ALA A 225 6.55 4.21 -7.26
N PRO A 226 5.87 3.19 -6.71
CA PRO A 226 5.30 3.14 -5.37
C PRO A 226 6.36 2.94 -4.29
N ALA A 227 6.25 3.67 -3.18
CA ALA A 227 7.19 3.58 -2.07
C ALA A 227 6.49 3.68 -0.71
N VAL A 228 7.11 3.08 0.30
CA VAL A 228 6.75 3.17 1.70
C VAL A 228 7.86 3.93 2.44
N ILE A 229 7.49 4.92 3.25
CA ILE A 229 8.42 5.67 4.08
C ILE A 229 8.29 5.15 5.51
N VAL A 230 9.40 4.81 6.15
CA VAL A 230 9.46 4.36 7.55
C VAL A 230 10.31 5.35 8.33
N VAL A 231 9.76 5.93 9.40
CA VAL A 231 10.43 6.93 10.24
C VAL A 231 10.49 6.41 11.67
N GLY A 232 11.66 6.37 12.27
CA GLY A 232 11.85 6.00 13.66
C GLY A 232 13.10 5.18 13.93
N ASP A 233 13.38 4.94 15.23
CA ASP A 233 14.59 4.28 15.73
C ASP A 233 14.76 2.85 15.19
N VAL A 234 13.66 2.19 14.80
CA VAL A 234 13.69 0.85 14.18
C VAL A 234 14.52 0.80 12.89
N VAL A 235 14.56 1.93 12.14
CA VAL A 235 15.39 2.04 10.93
C VAL A 235 16.88 2.05 11.28
N GLY A 236 17.27 2.83 12.30
CA GLY A 236 18.63 2.86 12.83
C GLY A 236 19.04 1.49 13.36
N TRP A 237 18.17 0.87 14.16
CA TRP A 237 18.38 -0.47 14.70
C TRP A 237 18.64 -1.53 13.61
N ALA A 238 17.89 -1.49 12.53
CA ALA A 238 18.07 -2.42 11.41
C ALA A 238 19.34 -2.12 10.60
N SER A 239 19.66 -0.85 10.39
CA SER A 239 20.83 -0.40 9.63
C SER A 239 22.14 -0.76 10.32
N GLU A 240 22.26 -0.51 11.63
CA GLU A 240 23.43 -0.83 12.44
C GLU A 240 23.77 -2.33 12.46
N ARG A 241 22.75 -3.18 12.26
CA ARG A 241 22.89 -4.65 12.23
C ARG A 241 23.06 -5.21 10.83
N GLY A 242 23.08 -4.34 9.81
CA GLY A 242 23.18 -4.75 8.41
C GLY A 242 21.97 -5.54 7.90
N PHE A 243 20.80 -5.36 8.53
CA PHE A 243 19.56 -6.05 8.14
C PHE A 243 18.85 -5.38 6.97
N VAL A 244 19.11 -4.10 6.73
CA VAL A 244 18.48 -3.39 5.63
C VAL A 244 18.96 -3.95 4.29
N VAL A 245 18.02 -4.48 3.51
CA VAL A 245 18.29 -5.09 2.20
C VAL A 245 17.63 -4.29 1.08
N GLY A 246 18.50 -3.75 0.21
CA GLY A 246 18.12 -3.28 -1.12
C GLY A 246 18.18 -4.40 -2.15
N THR A 247 17.86 -4.11 -3.42
CA THR A 247 18.01 -5.07 -4.52
C THR A 247 19.45 -5.51 -4.67
N GLY A 248 19.66 -6.81 -4.97
CA GLY A 248 20.95 -7.37 -5.41
C GLY A 248 21.66 -8.30 -4.42
N ARG A 249 21.13 -8.56 -3.23
CA ARG A 249 21.62 -9.69 -2.44
C ARG A 249 20.74 -10.92 -2.74
N ASN A 250 21.11 -11.66 -3.78
CA ASN A 250 20.74 -13.07 -3.87
C ASN A 250 21.23 -13.75 -2.58
N ARG A 251 20.32 -14.30 -1.80
CA ARG A 251 20.62 -15.29 -0.79
C ARG A 251 20.75 -16.63 -1.45
#